data_dd5bc8e58540e90a2ab218ad34524f5a
#
_entry.id   dd5bc8e58540e90a2ab218ad34524f5a
#
_cell.length_a   1.000
_cell.length_b   1.000
_cell.length_c   1.000
_cell.angle_alpha   90.00
_cell.angle_beta   90.00
_cell.angle_gamma   90.00
#
_symmetry.space_group_name_H-M   'P 1'
#
loop_
_entity.id
_entity.type
_entity.pdbx_description
1 polymer ?
#
loop_
_entity_poly.entity_id
_entity_poly.type
_entity_poly.pdbx_seq_one_letter_code
_entity_poly.pdbx_strand_id
1 'polypeptide(L)'
;MIDTATLNGARDSINSDFQGIVLVDSLGTEVSDVIPTSSTPDFTPTYVWDTTTDGRIQLAQDVPFSIAAGVEVAGWRAKSGTTDIGGNWTWDTGFILGEDFNTSVTFSSAGEFTLEGIPTYIQISLV
;
A
#
# COMPACT_ATOMS: atom_id res chain seq x y z
N MET A 1 27.18 -10.21 -7.38
CA MET A 1 25.84 -10.12 -8.01
C MET A 1 24.88 -11.03 -7.27
N ILE A 2 23.68 -10.55 -7.01
CA ILE A 2 22.64 -11.35 -6.34
C ILE A 2 21.78 -11.98 -7.42
N ASP A 3 21.52 -13.27 -7.32
CA ASP A 3 20.70 -13.97 -8.29
C ASP A 3 19.21 -13.64 -8.12
N THR A 4 18.42 -13.94 -9.14
CA THR A 4 16.98 -13.66 -9.17
C THR A 4 16.24 -14.37 -8.05
N ALA A 5 16.61 -15.59 -7.72
CA ALA A 5 15.95 -16.36 -6.66
C ALA A 5 16.14 -15.69 -5.28
N THR A 6 17.34 -15.20 -5.00
CA THR A 6 17.64 -14.48 -3.75
C THR A 6 16.90 -13.14 -3.71
N LEU A 7 16.89 -12.40 -4.82
CA LEU A 7 16.15 -11.15 -4.94
C LEU A 7 14.65 -11.37 -4.67
N ASN A 8 14.05 -12.36 -5.31
CA ASN A 8 12.64 -12.66 -5.14
C ASN A 8 12.32 -13.20 -3.75
N GLY A 9 13.25 -13.92 -3.11
CA GLY A 9 13.11 -14.35 -1.73
C GLY A 9 13.03 -13.18 -0.76
N ALA A 10 13.89 -12.19 -0.94
CA ALA A 10 13.85 -10.94 -0.15
C ALA A 10 12.55 -10.18 -0.40
N ARG A 11 12.12 -10.06 -1.67
CA ARG A 11 10.85 -9.44 -2.04
C ARG A 11 9.67 -10.14 -1.35
N ASP A 12 9.61 -11.46 -1.38
CA ASP A 12 8.52 -12.23 -0.80
C ASP A 12 8.46 -12.05 0.72
N SER A 13 9.61 -11.96 1.37
CA SER A 13 9.68 -11.69 2.81
C SER A 13 9.08 -10.31 3.15
N ILE A 14 9.39 -9.30 2.37
CA ILE A 14 8.83 -7.95 2.53
C ILE A 14 7.34 -7.95 2.21
N ASN A 15 6.95 -8.60 1.11
CA ASN A 15 5.55 -8.65 0.67
C ASN A 15 4.63 -9.29 1.73
N SER A 16 5.12 -10.23 2.51
CA SER A 16 4.32 -10.87 3.55
C SER A 16 3.83 -9.89 4.62
N ASP A 17 4.50 -8.74 4.77
CA ASP A 17 4.10 -7.70 5.71
C ASP A 17 3.09 -6.72 5.11
N PHE A 18 2.89 -6.73 3.80
CA PHE A 18 1.98 -5.81 3.10
C PHE A 18 0.55 -6.32 3.22
N GLN A 19 -0.28 -5.66 4.02
CA GLN A 19 -1.66 -6.09 4.24
C GLN A 19 -2.69 -5.00 4.00
N GLY A 20 -2.28 -3.76 3.94
CA GLY A 20 -3.17 -2.65 3.66
C GLY A 20 -2.44 -1.52 2.94
N ILE A 21 -3.22 -0.65 2.31
CA ILE A 21 -2.73 0.53 1.59
C ILE A 21 -3.51 1.76 2.03
N VAL A 22 -2.82 2.89 2.12
CA VAL A 22 -3.39 4.17 2.56
C VAL A 22 -2.75 5.30 1.75
N LEU A 23 -3.47 6.39 1.57
CA LEU A 23 -2.93 7.60 0.96
C LEU A 23 -2.41 8.54 2.04
N VAL A 24 -1.37 9.32 1.70
CA VAL A 24 -0.74 10.29 2.59
C VAL A 24 -0.61 11.64 1.89
N ASP A 25 -0.49 12.70 2.70
CA ASP A 25 -0.16 14.04 2.21
C ASP A 25 1.36 14.23 2.10
N SER A 26 1.79 15.43 1.75
CA SER A 26 3.22 15.75 1.57
C SER A 26 4.03 15.71 2.87
N LEU A 27 3.36 15.71 4.02
CA LEU A 27 4.00 15.55 5.34
C LEU A 27 4.04 14.09 5.80
N GLY A 28 3.49 13.16 5.00
CA GLY A 28 3.40 11.76 5.36
C GLY A 28 2.24 11.42 6.30
N THR A 29 1.29 12.33 6.48
CA THR A 29 0.12 12.11 7.32
C THR A 29 -0.94 11.35 6.54
N GLU A 30 -1.56 10.35 7.14
CA GLU A 30 -2.68 9.60 6.54
C GLU A 30 -3.85 10.53 6.23
N VAL A 31 -4.33 10.47 5.00
CA VAL A 31 -5.45 11.29 4.52
C VAL A 31 -6.62 10.46 3.98
N SER A 32 -6.52 9.16 4.06
CA SER A 32 -7.59 8.24 3.67
C SER A 32 -7.67 7.09 4.67
N ASP A 33 -8.75 6.33 4.59
CA ASP A 33 -8.85 5.08 5.33
C ASP A 33 -7.88 4.04 4.76
N VAL A 34 -7.43 3.13 5.62
CA VAL A 34 -6.61 1.99 5.17
C VAL A 34 -7.52 1.00 4.47
N ILE A 35 -7.16 0.64 3.25
CA ILE A 35 -7.87 -0.38 2.49
C ILE A 35 -7.08 -1.69 2.54
N PRO A 36 -7.69 -2.79 2.98
CA PRO A 36 -7.01 -4.10 3.01
C PRO A 36 -6.62 -4.55 1.61
N THR A 37 -5.39 -5.04 1.46
CA THR A 37 -4.85 -5.57 0.21
C THR A 37 -4.55 -7.07 0.26
N SER A 38 -4.75 -7.67 1.43
CA SER A 38 -4.65 -9.12 1.62
C SER A 38 -5.79 -9.60 2.48
N SER A 39 -6.10 -10.90 2.42
CA SER A 39 -7.12 -11.49 3.27
C SER A 39 -6.72 -11.38 4.74
N THR A 40 -7.59 -10.79 5.55
CA THR A 40 -7.46 -10.69 6.99
C THR A 40 -8.72 -11.21 7.65
N PRO A 41 -8.70 -11.55 8.93
CA PRO A 41 -9.87 -12.13 9.58
C PRO A 41 -11.15 -11.30 9.44
N ASP A 42 -11.02 -9.98 9.39
CA ASP A 42 -12.17 -9.08 9.45
C ASP A 42 -12.44 -8.33 8.14
N PHE A 43 -11.63 -8.58 7.09
CA PHE A 43 -11.74 -7.84 5.82
C PHE A 43 -11.83 -8.78 4.62
N THR A 44 -12.87 -8.63 3.80
CA THR A 44 -13.08 -9.42 2.58
C THR A 44 -13.95 -8.65 1.60
N PRO A 45 -13.80 -8.90 0.29
CA PRO A 45 -12.59 -9.35 -0.37
C PRO A 45 -11.58 -8.22 -0.34
N THR A 46 -10.36 -8.51 -0.59
CA THR A 46 -9.30 -7.52 -0.49
C THR A 46 -8.57 -7.38 -1.81
N TYR A 47 -7.94 -6.24 -1.98
CA TYR A 47 -7.02 -6.03 -3.10
C TYR A 47 -5.72 -6.72 -2.77
N VAL A 48 -5.06 -7.29 -3.74
CA VAL A 48 -3.87 -8.10 -3.55
C VAL A 48 -2.64 -7.48 -4.20
N TRP A 49 -1.49 -7.85 -3.67
CA TRP A 49 -0.20 -7.52 -4.25
C TRP A 49 0.23 -8.62 -5.20
N ASP A 50 0.71 -8.22 -6.38
CA ASP A 50 1.22 -9.12 -7.42
C ASP A 50 2.75 -9.15 -7.37
N THR A 51 3.32 -10.35 -7.38
CA THR A 51 4.75 -10.58 -7.31
C THR A 51 5.28 -11.36 -8.51
N THR A 52 4.61 -11.30 -9.65
CA THR A 52 5.01 -12.03 -10.86
C THR A 52 6.21 -11.40 -11.57
N THR A 53 6.50 -10.12 -11.33
CA THR A 53 7.68 -9.43 -11.87
C THR A 53 8.84 -9.52 -10.87
N ASP A 54 10.02 -9.90 -11.36
CA ASP A 54 11.19 -10.09 -10.50
C ASP A 54 11.51 -8.85 -9.66
N GLY A 55 11.70 -9.08 -8.35
CA GLY A 55 12.04 -8.03 -7.38
C GLY A 55 10.95 -7.01 -7.12
N ARG A 56 9.75 -7.17 -7.67
CA ARG A 56 8.69 -6.18 -7.61
C ARG A 56 7.50 -6.66 -6.81
N ILE A 57 6.96 -5.76 -5.99
CA ILE A 57 5.67 -5.90 -5.32
C ILE A 57 4.78 -4.83 -5.93
N GLN A 58 3.81 -5.21 -6.74
CA GLN A 58 2.94 -4.26 -7.42
C GLN A 58 1.47 -4.52 -7.06
N LEU A 59 0.68 -3.46 -7.09
CA LEU A 59 -0.74 -3.57 -6.83
C LEU A 59 -1.40 -4.26 -8.02
N ALA A 60 -2.17 -5.32 -7.77
CA ALA A 60 -2.72 -6.17 -8.82
C ALA A 60 -3.90 -5.54 -9.56
N GLN A 61 -4.60 -4.60 -8.93
CA GLN A 61 -5.78 -3.94 -9.50
C GLN A 61 -5.94 -2.55 -8.95
N ASP A 62 -6.78 -1.74 -9.60
CA ASP A 62 -7.05 -0.37 -9.17
C ASP A 62 -7.74 -0.35 -7.81
N VAL A 63 -7.35 0.62 -6.97
CA VAL A 63 -7.93 0.81 -5.63
C VAL A 63 -8.50 2.22 -5.53
N PRO A 64 -9.83 2.39 -5.42
CA PRO A 64 -10.44 3.69 -5.25
C PRO A 64 -10.45 4.11 -3.77
N PHE A 65 -10.23 5.40 -3.54
CA PHE A 65 -10.30 6.03 -2.21
C PHE A 65 -11.25 7.21 -2.27
N SER A 66 -12.10 7.36 -1.25
CA SER A 66 -12.92 8.56 -1.09
C SER A 66 -12.11 9.62 -0.36
N ILE A 67 -12.03 10.81 -0.95
CA ILE A 67 -11.23 11.92 -0.44
C ILE A 67 -12.13 13.10 -0.12
N ALA A 68 -11.97 13.68 1.07
CA ALA A 68 -12.72 14.86 1.50
C ALA A 68 -12.21 16.13 0.82
N ALA A 69 -13.06 17.15 0.77
CA ALA A 69 -12.68 18.47 0.27
C ALA A 69 -11.53 19.06 1.12
N GLY A 70 -10.61 19.74 0.48
CA GLY A 70 -9.46 20.38 1.12
C GLY A 70 -8.28 19.47 1.41
N VAL A 71 -8.36 18.18 1.06
CA VAL A 71 -7.32 17.20 1.35
C VAL A 71 -6.32 17.13 0.19
N GLU A 72 -5.04 17.13 0.52
CA GLU A 72 -3.94 16.89 -0.41
C GLU A 72 -3.57 15.40 -0.40
N VAL A 73 -3.43 14.81 -1.58
CA VAL A 73 -2.92 13.45 -1.77
C VAL A 73 -1.56 13.56 -2.45
N ALA A 74 -0.51 13.12 -1.77
CA ALA A 74 0.87 13.27 -2.24
C ALA A 74 1.63 11.95 -2.34
N GLY A 75 1.07 10.85 -1.88
CA GLY A 75 1.72 9.54 -1.95
C GLY A 75 0.84 8.43 -1.41
N TRP A 76 1.38 7.23 -1.43
CA TRP A 76 0.74 6.07 -0.81
C TRP A 76 1.73 5.36 0.09
N ARG A 77 1.20 4.61 1.06
CA ARG A 77 2.00 3.79 1.99
C ARG A 77 1.34 2.43 2.18
N ALA A 78 2.17 1.40 2.29
CA ALA A 78 1.73 0.08 2.69
C ALA A 78 1.79 -0.04 4.21
N LYS A 79 0.82 -0.73 4.79
CA LYS A 79 0.74 -0.97 6.23
C LYS A 79 0.59 -2.47 6.51
N SER A 80 1.10 -2.90 7.64
CA SER A 80 0.79 -4.20 8.20
C SER A 80 -0.37 -4.10 9.19
N GLY A 81 -0.96 -5.24 9.51
CA GLY A 81 -1.95 -5.34 10.56
C GLY A 81 -1.67 -6.54 11.44
N THR A 82 -2.21 -6.54 12.63
CA THR A 82 -2.06 -7.63 13.58
C THR A 82 -3.41 -7.99 14.21
N THR A 83 -3.54 -9.22 14.67
CA THR A 83 -4.68 -9.63 15.49
C THR A 83 -4.37 -9.25 16.92
N ASP A 84 -5.21 -8.43 17.54
CA ASP A 84 -5.06 -8.05 18.93
C ASP A 84 -5.57 -9.14 19.90
N ILE A 85 -5.50 -8.84 21.20
CA ILE A 85 -6.07 -9.70 22.23
C ILE A 85 -7.60 -9.71 22.09
N GLY A 86 -8.17 -10.86 21.83
CA GLY A 86 -9.60 -11.01 21.58
C GLY A 86 -9.94 -11.33 20.14
N GLY A 87 -8.95 -11.39 19.26
CA GLY A 87 -9.12 -11.81 17.88
C GLY A 87 -9.54 -10.71 16.91
N ASN A 88 -9.54 -9.45 17.34
CA ASN A 88 -9.83 -8.33 16.46
C ASN A 88 -8.60 -7.93 15.68
N TRP A 89 -8.80 -7.53 14.43
CA TRP A 89 -7.74 -7.06 13.58
C TRP A 89 -7.47 -5.57 13.83
N THR A 90 -6.19 -5.21 13.95
CA THR A 90 -5.75 -3.83 14.11
C THR A 90 -4.62 -3.51 13.15
N TRP A 91 -4.54 -2.27 12.71
CA TRP A 91 -3.45 -1.80 11.88
C TRP A 91 -2.30 -1.27 12.73
N ASP A 92 -1.07 -1.55 12.30
CA ASP A 92 0.10 -0.93 12.91
C ASP A 92 0.04 0.59 12.75
N THR A 93 0.61 1.30 13.73
CA THR A 93 0.64 2.76 13.71
C THR A 93 1.64 3.35 12.72
N GLY A 94 2.56 2.53 12.20
CA GLY A 94 3.59 2.96 11.25
C GLY A 94 3.36 2.45 9.84
N PHE A 95 4.13 2.99 8.92
CA PHE A 95 4.15 2.55 7.53
C PHE A 95 5.31 1.58 7.30
N ILE A 96 5.10 0.58 6.46
CA ILE A 96 6.15 -0.37 6.10
C ILE A 96 7.00 0.21 4.97
N LEU A 97 6.36 0.55 3.86
CA LEU A 97 6.96 1.14 2.67
C LEU A 97 5.91 1.96 1.92
N GLY A 98 6.36 2.73 0.95
CA GLY A 98 5.50 3.48 0.05
C GLY A 98 6.29 4.41 -0.84
N GLU A 99 5.58 5.20 -1.62
CA GLU A 99 6.18 6.15 -2.55
C GLU A 99 5.42 7.47 -2.54
N ASP A 100 6.16 8.56 -2.80
CA ASP A 100 5.57 9.87 -3.03
C ASP A 100 5.31 10.02 -4.54
N PHE A 101 4.19 10.67 -4.87
CA PHE A 101 3.90 11.02 -6.26
C PHE A 101 4.80 12.17 -6.71
N ASN A 102 5.08 12.23 -8.01
CA ASN A 102 5.84 13.35 -8.59
C ASN A 102 5.10 14.68 -8.42
N THR A 103 3.78 14.66 -8.42
CA THR A 103 2.93 15.84 -8.25
C THR A 103 1.79 15.49 -7.31
N SER A 104 1.60 16.29 -6.25
CA SER A 104 0.46 16.12 -5.36
C SER A 104 -0.82 16.64 -5.99
N VAL A 105 -1.96 16.15 -5.52
CA VAL A 105 -3.29 16.58 -5.94
C VAL A 105 -4.06 17.08 -4.73
N THR A 106 -4.56 18.32 -4.78
CA THR A 106 -5.42 18.85 -3.73
C THR A 106 -6.86 18.86 -4.22
N PHE A 107 -7.75 18.26 -3.43
CA PHE A 107 -9.17 18.17 -3.75
C PHE A 107 -9.89 19.44 -3.30
N SER A 108 -10.36 20.26 -4.25
CA SER A 108 -11.17 21.45 -3.92
C SER A 108 -12.56 21.09 -3.45
N SER A 109 -13.08 19.93 -3.86
CA SER A 109 -14.34 19.34 -3.39
C SER A 109 -14.15 17.85 -3.19
N ALA A 110 -15.01 17.23 -2.40
CA ALA A 110 -14.97 15.79 -2.17
C ALA A 110 -15.00 15.02 -3.49
N GLY A 111 -14.20 13.96 -3.60
CA GLY A 111 -14.10 13.18 -4.81
C GLY A 111 -13.46 11.82 -4.56
N GLU A 112 -13.07 11.16 -5.64
CA GLU A 112 -12.42 9.86 -5.60
C GLU A 112 -11.03 9.96 -6.20
N PHE A 113 -10.05 9.36 -5.50
CA PHE A 113 -8.70 9.15 -6.00
C PHE A 113 -8.51 7.66 -6.23
N THR A 114 -8.17 7.28 -7.47
CA THR A 114 -7.90 5.88 -7.80
C THR A 114 -6.40 5.64 -7.90
N LEU A 115 -5.90 4.74 -7.07
CA LEU A 115 -4.52 4.27 -7.14
C LEU A 115 -4.47 3.14 -8.15
N GLU A 116 -3.76 3.34 -9.25
CA GLU A 116 -3.76 2.39 -10.37
C GLU A 116 -2.94 1.14 -10.05
N GLY A 117 -3.51 -0.03 -10.34
CA GLY A 117 -2.80 -1.29 -10.32
C GLY A 117 -1.70 -1.33 -11.38
N ILE A 118 -0.65 -2.12 -11.16
CA ILE A 118 0.54 -2.25 -12.00
C ILE A 118 1.47 -1.02 -11.90
N PRO A 119 1.08 0.24 -12.24
CA PRO A 119 1.95 1.40 -12.02
C PRO A 119 2.30 1.66 -10.56
N THR A 120 1.48 1.17 -9.61
CA THR A 120 1.75 1.30 -8.18
C THR A 120 2.56 0.08 -7.72
N TYR A 121 3.85 0.28 -7.43
CA TYR A 121 4.73 -0.82 -7.05
C TYR A 121 5.91 -0.35 -6.20
N ILE A 122 6.51 -1.31 -5.50
CA ILE A 122 7.82 -1.18 -4.86
C ILE A 122 8.79 -2.09 -5.59
N GLN A 123 9.93 -1.55 -6.00
CA GLN A 123 11.01 -2.32 -6.59
C GLN A 123 12.07 -2.61 -5.54
N ILE A 124 12.32 -3.89 -5.28
CA ILE A 124 13.42 -4.32 -4.41
C ILE A 124 14.66 -4.44 -5.27
N SER A 125 15.70 -3.76 -4.87
CA SER A 125 16.99 -3.77 -5.57
C SER A 125 18.10 -4.04 -4.57
N LEU A 126 18.86 -5.09 -4.79
CA LEU A 126 19.97 -5.51 -3.95
C LEU A 126 21.30 -5.26 -4.69
N VAL A 127 21.57 -4.02 -4.96
CA VAL A 127 22.79 -3.62 -5.68
C VAL A 127 23.84 -3.12 -4.70
#